data_620d63741f140c33c60fa62d170dd83f
#
_entry.id   620d63741f140c33c60fa62d170dd83f
#
_cell.length_a   1.000
_cell.length_b   1.000
_cell.length_c   1.000
_cell.angle_alpha   90.00
_cell.angle_beta   90.00
_cell.angle_gamma   90.00
#
_symmetry.space_group_name_H-M   'P 1'
#
loop_
_entity.id
_entity.type
_entity.pdbx_description
1 polymer ?
#
loop_
_entity_poly.entity_id
_entity_poly.type
_entity_poly.pdbx_seq_one_letter_code
_entity_poly.pdbx_strand_id
1 'polypeptide(L)'
;VARVALSADVQTNWMPRRLGSMMLRPGLGYINTLLGDGALLPFIYSTADSAILELTPSVMRVHIGGTALVTRNLVGTTITNGAFTTDLTGWTDADESGAASTWVSGQMQLVGTGFNSAKRQQALTVAAPDQAVAHGIRIVVNRGPLLLRIGTTAGADDVFRQAVLRTGRHSISFTPGAATVYIEFSSSLKWPVLIESITME
;
A
#
# COMPACT_ATOMS: atom_id res chain seq x y z
N VAL A 1 -37.67 18.36 35.45
CA VAL A 1 -37.94 19.71 34.94
C VAL A 1 -37.33 20.77 35.88
N ALA A 2 -37.38 20.60 37.21
CA ALA A 2 -36.78 21.54 38.16
C ALA A 2 -35.24 21.66 38.09
N ARG A 3 -34.54 20.63 37.61
CA ARG A 3 -33.07 20.66 37.46
C ARG A 3 -32.58 21.55 36.31
N VAL A 4 -33.38 21.77 35.27
CA VAL A 4 -33.06 22.67 34.18
C VAL A 4 -33.05 24.12 34.59
N ALA A 5 -34.00 24.50 35.47
CA ALA A 5 -34.09 25.85 36.03
C ALA A 5 -32.91 26.27 36.89
N LEU A 6 -32.14 25.29 37.42
CA LEU A 6 -30.94 25.50 38.24
C LEU A 6 -29.64 25.31 37.49
N SER A 7 -29.71 25.10 36.18
CA SER A 7 -28.49 24.95 35.33
C SER A 7 -27.94 26.33 34.98
N ALA A 8 -26.65 26.39 34.71
CA ALA A 8 -26.01 27.61 34.27
C ALA A 8 -26.44 27.95 32.85
N ASP A 9 -26.80 29.25 32.61
CA ASP A 9 -27.22 29.75 31.30
C ASP A 9 -26.09 29.69 30.26
N VAL A 10 -24.85 29.79 30.74
CA VAL A 10 -23.66 29.71 29.87
C VAL A 10 -22.65 28.79 30.52
N GLN A 11 -22.20 27.79 29.78
CA GLN A 11 -21.16 26.84 30.18
C GLN A 11 -20.00 26.87 29.17
N THR A 12 -18.93 27.56 29.49
CA THR A 12 -17.74 27.64 28.65
C THR A 12 -16.67 26.68 29.19
N ASN A 13 -16.21 25.76 28.34
CA ASN A 13 -15.18 24.75 28.68
C ASN A 13 -15.53 23.76 29.80
N TRP A 14 -16.82 23.63 30.14
CA TRP A 14 -17.32 22.67 31.10
C TRP A 14 -18.23 21.63 30.42
N MET A 15 -18.11 20.38 30.84
CA MET A 15 -18.96 19.29 30.35
C MET A 15 -19.79 18.74 31.54
N PRO A 16 -21.15 18.72 31.44
CA PRO A 16 -21.98 18.12 32.46
C PRO A 16 -21.83 16.61 32.47
N ARG A 17 -21.71 16.02 33.63
CA ARG A 17 -21.73 14.56 33.81
C ARG A 17 -23.14 14.09 34.15
N ARG A 18 -23.40 12.82 33.86
CA ARG A 18 -24.70 12.16 34.01
C ARG A 18 -25.28 12.25 35.43
N LEU A 19 -24.42 12.35 36.45
CA LEU A 19 -24.79 12.43 37.88
C LEU A 19 -24.84 13.87 38.41
N GLY A 20 -24.82 14.88 37.58
CA GLY A 20 -24.98 16.29 37.98
C GLY A 20 -23.70 17.01 38.37
N SER A 21 -22.54 16.36 38.40
CA SER A 21 -21.24 17.02 38.50
C SER A 21 -20.79 17.60 37.17
N MET A 22 -19.91 18.58 37.20
CA MET A 22 -19.29 19.15 36.00
C MET A 22 -17.79 18.85 35.97
N MET A 23 -17.21 18.72 34.81
CA MET A 23 -15.78 18.57 34.58
C MET A 23 -15.30 19.57 33.56
N LEU A 24 -14.03 19.98 33.68
CA LEU A 24 -13.40 20.75 32.62
C LEU A 24 -13.35 19.91 31.34
N ARG A 25 -13.65 20.57 30.23
CA ARG A 25 -13.47 19.95 28.93
C ARG A 25 -11.98 19.58 28.77
N PRO A 26 -11.67 18.35 28.34
CA PRO A 26 -10.30 17.99 27.98
C PRO A 26 -9.72 18.99 26.99
N GLY A 27 -8.48 19.37 27.17
CA GLY A 27 -7.76 20.21 26.23
C GLY A 27 -7.75 19.61 24.82
N LEU A 28 -7.63 20.45 23.82
CA LEU A 28 -7.40 20.03 22.45
C LEU A 28 -5.89 20.03 22.18
N GLY A 29 -5.36 18.91 21.70
CA GLY A 29 -4.00 18.85 21.17
C GLY A 29 -4.00 19.22 19.68
N TYR A 30 -3.05 20.06 19.27
CA TYR A 30 -2.81 20.30 17.86
C TYR A 30 -2.18 19.06 17.22
N ILE A 31 -2.72 18.58 16.14
CA ILE A 31 -2.21 17.42 15.40
C ILE A 31 -1.43 17.90 14.15
N ASN A 32 -2.12 18.62 13.26
CA ASN A 32 -1.52 19.12 12.02
C ASN A 32 -2.40 20.20 11.38
N THR A 33 -1.83 20.91 10.41
CA THR A 33 -2.57 21.83 9.53
C THR A 33 -3.10 21.09 8.32
N LEU A 34 -4.33 21.35 7.93
CA LEU A 34 -4.91 20.81 6.69
C LEU A 34 -4.13 21.33 5.46
N LEU A 35 -4.04 20.51 4.42
CA LEU A 35 -3.38 20.90 3.16
C LEU A 35 -4.20 21.91 2.32
N GLY A 36 -5.41 22.24 2.74
CA GLY A 36 -6.32 23.15 2.06
C GLY A 36 -7.76 22.89 2.48
N ASP A 37 -8.69 23.43 1.72
CA ASP A 37 -10.12 23.19 1.94
C ASP A 37 -10.41 21.69 1.71
N GLY A 38 -11.03 21.06 2.70
CA GLY A 38 -11.27 19.62 2.66
C GLY A 38 -12.23 19.15 3.74
N ALA A 39 -12.49 17.85 3.74
CA ALA A 39 -13.33 17.18 4.72
C ALA A 39 -12.52 16.31 5.67
N LEU A 40 -12.90 16.29 6.95
CA LEU A 40 -12.39 15.36 7.95
C LEU A 40 -13.47 14.31 8.22
N LEU A 41 -13.12 13.03 7.98
CA LEU A 41 -14.00 11.90 8.23
C LEU A 41 -13.42 11.04 9.35
N PRO A 42 -14.17 10.79 10.43
CA PRO A 42 -13.74 9.83 11.44
C PRO A 42 -13.83 8.40 10.89
N PHE A 43 -12.79 7.62 11.09
CA PHE A 43 -12.77 6.19 10.85
C PHE A 43 -12.54 5.46 12.17
N ILE A 44 -13.56 4.77 12.65
CA ILE A 44 -13.53 4.07 13.95
C ILE A 44 -13.76 2.59 13.67
N TYR A 45 -12.70 1.79 13.79
CA TYR A 45 -12.76 0.33 13.69
C TYR A 45 -13.06 -0.31 15.06
N SER A 46 -12.41 0.21 16.11
CA SER A 46 -12.62 -0.19 17.50
C SER A 46 -12.36 0.99 18.43
N THR A 47 -12.56 0.81 19.73
CA THR A 47 -12.22 1.82 20.74
C THR A 47 -10.72 2.11 20.82
N ALA A 48 -9.89 1.17 20.43
CA ALA A 48 -8.42 1.30 20.40
C ALA A 48 -7.89 1.72 19.02
N ASP A 49 -8.65 1.40 17.95
CA ASP A 49 -8.24 1.63 16.57
C ASP A 49 -9.15 2.67 15.93
N SER A 50 -8.72 3.91 15.97
CA SER A 50 -9.41 5.03 15.36
C SER A 50 -8.45 5.88 14.53
N ALA A 51 -8.95 6.42 13.44
CA ALA A 51 -8.23 7.32 12.57
C ALA A 51 -9.11 8.49 12.15
N ILE A 52 -8.50 9.56 11.69
CA ILE A 52 -9.17 10.66 10.98
C ILE A 52 -8.66 10.66 9.56
N LEU A 53 -9.57 10.57 8.60
CA LEU A 53 -9.26 10.71 7.18
C LEU A 53 -9.44 12.19 6.81
N GLU A 54 -8.36 12.81 6.34
CA GLU A 54 -8.39 14.14 5.76
C GLU A 54 -8.47 14.01 4.25
N LEU A 55 -9.52 14.54 3.66
CA LEU A 55 -9.75 14.56 2.22
C LEU A 55 -9.62 15.99 1.72
N THR A 56 -8.59 16.26 0.94
CA THR A 56 -8.38 17.52 0.22
C THR A 56 -8.35 17.23 -1.29
N PRO A 57 -8.45 18.21 -2.18
CA PRO A 57 -8.40 17.99 -3.61
C PRO A 57 -7.15 17.17 -3.99
N SER A 58 -7.37 15.97 -4.56
CA SER A 58 -6.34 15.03 -5.03
C SER A 58 -5.45 14.38 -3.94
N VAL A 59 -5.68 14.68 -2.64
CA VAL A 59 -4.87 14.11 -1.56
C VAL A 59 -5.75 13.59 -0.42
N MET A 60 -5.46 12.38 0.04
CA MET A 60 -6.00 11.83 1.28
C MET A 60 -4.85 11.62 2.27
N ARG A 61 -5.02 12.12 3.50
CA ARG A 61 -4.10 11.85 4.60
C ARG A 61 -4.83 11.08 5.71
N VAL A 62 -4.09 10.22 6.39
CA VAL A 62 -4.61 9.42 7.51
C VAL A 62 -3.89 9.83 8.79
N HIS A 63 -4.63 10.28 9.77
CA HIS A 63 -4.13 10.64 11.10
C HIS A 63 -4.49 9.54 12.09
N ILE A 64 -3.51 8.95 12.78
CA ILE A 64 -3.70 7.85 13.73
C ILE A 64 -3.12 8.25 15.09
N GLY A 65 -3.79 7.81 16.17
CA GLY A 65 -3.30 7.99 17.54
C GLY A 65 -3.33 9.42 18.05
N GLY A 66 -4.06 10.31 17.40
CA GLY A 66 -4.23 11.70 17.81
C GLY A 66 -3.00 12.59 17.68
N THR A 67 -1.86 12.06 17.27
CA THR A 67 -0.59 12.83 17.15
C THR A 67 0.20 12.54 15.88
N ALA A 68 0.01 11.40 15.27
CA ALA A 68 0.83 10.98 14.13
C ALA A 68 0.03 11.05 12.82
N LEU A 69 0.56 11.78 11.86
CA LEU A 69 0.17 11.64 10.46
C LEU A 69 0.90 10.41 9.91
N VAL A 70 0.14 9.45 9.41
CA VAL A 70 0.73 8.35 8.65
C VAL A 70 1.11 8.88 7.29
N THR A 71 2.38 9.10 7.08
CA THR A 71 2.96 9.44 5.79
C THR A 71 3.71 8.23 5.26
N ARG A 72 3.66 8.03 3.96
CA ARG A 72 4.52 7.07 3.32
C ARG A 72 5.93 7.66 3.25
N ASN A 73 6.93 6.87 3.62
CA ASN A 73 8.31 7.26 3.42
C ASN A 73 8.64 7.24 1.92
N LEU A 74 9.30 8.27 1.45
CA LEU A 74 9.92 8.25 0.13
C LEU A 74 11.16 7.36 0.20
N VAL A 75 11.23 6.36 -0.67
CA VAL A 75 12.37 5.45 -0.79
C VAL A 75 13.10 5.70 -2.10
N GLY A 76 14.43 5.53 -2.08
CA GLY A 76 15.26 5.67 -3.28
C GLY A 76 15.25 4.44 -4.19
N THR A 77 14.63 3.35 -3.76
CA THR A 77 14.50 2.11 -4.53
C THR A 77 13.66 2.32 -5.78
N THR A 78 14.14 1.87 -6.92
CA THR A 78 13.46 2.04 -8.22
C THR A 78 13.23 0.70 -8.91
N ILE A 79 12.19 0.65 -9.71
CA ILE A 79 11.89 -0.47 -10.61
C ILE A 79 12.30 -0.06 -12.03
N THR A 80 13.17 -0.85 -12.64
CA THR A 80 13.60 -0.63 -14.01
C THR A 80 12.55 -1.13 -14.98
N ASN A 81 12.22 -0.32 -15.99
CA ASN A 81 11.29 -0.68 -17.06
C ASN A 81 9.96 -1.29 -16.55
N GLY A 82 9.39 -0.68 -15.50
CA GLY A 82 8.14 -1.17 -14.91
C GLY A 82 6.89 -0.82 -15.71
N ALA A 83 6.98 0.04 -16.73
CA ALA A 83 5.90 0.38 -17.64
C ALA A 83 5.87 -0.49 -18.90
N PHE A 84 6.88 -1.34 -19.13
CA PHE A 84 7.01 -2.25 -20.28
C PHE A 84 6.78 -1.57 -21.65
N THR A 85 7.23 -0.32 -21.80
CA THR A 85 6.86 0.52 -22.96
C THR A 85 7.30 -0.09 -24.29
N THR A 86 8.49 -0.67 -24.36
CA THR A 86 9.10 -1.16 -25.62
C THR A 86 9.56 -2.60 -25.57
N ASP A 87 9.91 -3.12 -24.36
CA ASP A 87 10.50 -4.45 -24.19
C ASP A 87 10.42 -4.88 -22.72
N LEU A 88 11.13 -5.95 -22.34
CA LEU A 88 11.30 -6.44 -20.98
C LEU A 88 12.73 -6.28 -20.46
N THR A 89 13.51 -5.35 -20.99
CA THR A 89 14.88 -5.06 -20.52
C THR A 89 14.87 -4.75 -19.02
N GLY A 90 15.82 -5.33 -18.26
CA GLY A 90 15.87 -5.21 -16.82
C GLY A 90 15.07 -6.28 -16.06
N TRP A 91 14.30 -7.11 -16.78
CA TRP A 91 13.59 -8.26 -16.24
C TRP A 91 14.21 -9.55 -16.73
N THR A 92 14.83 -10.29 -15.82
CA THR A 92 15.49 -11.57 -16.10
C THR A 92 14.47 -12.64 -16.43
N ASP A 93 14.72 -13.36 -17.51
CA ASP A 93 13.96 -14.54 -17.89
C ASP A 93 14.32 -15.72 -16.96
N ALA A 94 13.32 -16.31 -16.37
CA ALA A 94 13.40 -17.48 -15.52
C ALA A 94 12.34 -18.53 -15.87
N ASP A 95 11.90 -18.53 -17.13
CA ASP A 95 10.87 -19.43 -17.63
C ASP A 95 11.26 -20.89 -17.46
N GLU A 96 10.31 -21.69 -17.02
CA GLU A 96 10.43 -23.15 -16.98
C GLU A 96 10.21 -23.73 -18.38
N SER A 97 10.69 -24.96 -18.59
CA SER A 97 10.65 -25.61 -19.91
C SER A 97 9.26 -25.57 -20.57
N GLY A 98 9.20 -25.01 -21.77
CA GLY A 98 7.98 -24.89 -22.58
C GLY A 98 7.04 -23.75 -22.19
N ALA A 99 7.31 -23.04 -21.11
CA ALA A 99 6.62 -21.79 -20.76
C ALA A 99 7.31 -20.60 -21.45
N ALA A 100 6.63 -19.48 -21.59
CA ALA A 100 7.17 -18.30 -22.26
C ALA A 100 6.69 -17.00 -21.61
N SER A 101 7.64 -16.10 -21.37
CA SER A 101 7.40 -14.73 -20.96
C SER A 101 7.87 -13.76 -22.04
N THR A 102 6.97 -12.96 -22.58
CA THR A 102 7.22 -12.11 -23.75
C THR A 102 6.67 -10.71 -23.54
N TRP A 103 7.20 -9.76 -24.31
CA TRP A 103 6.61 -8.43 -24.42
C TRP A 103 5.53 -8.43 -25.52
N VAL A 104 4.36 -7.88 -25.22
CA VAL A 104 3.27 -7.75 -26.18
C VAL A 104 2.55 -6.41 -25.97
N SER A 105 2.63 -5.54 -26.97
CA SER A 105 1.86 -4.29 -27.02
C SER A 105 1.93 -3.44 -25.73
N GLY A 106 3.13 -3.22 -25.21
CA GLY A 106 3.33 -2.41 -24.02
C GLY A 106 3.04 -3.15 -22.70
N GLN A 107 3.03 -4.47 -22.71
CA GLN A 107 2.74 -5.30 -21.54
C GLN A 107 3.70 -6.48 -21.44
N MET A 108 3.93 -6.94 -20.22
CA MET A 108 4.54 -8.25 -19.98
C MET A 108 3.47 -9.33 -20.08
N GLN A 109 3.70 -10.31 -20.94
CA GLN A 109 2.84 -11.49 -21.08
C GLN A 109 3.53 -12.72 -20.51
N LEU A 110 2.80 -13.49 -19.72
CA LEU A 110 3.24 -14.78 -19.18
C LEU A 110 2.29 -15.88 -19.66
N VAL A 111 2.85 -16.95 -20.27
CA VAL A 111 2.10 -18.13 -20.71
C VAL A 111 2.81 -19.39 -20.22
N GLY A 112 2.20 -20.08 -19.28
CA GLY A 112 2.69 -21.35 -18.79
C GLY A 112 2.18 -22.55 -19.60
N THR A 113 2.56 -23.73 -19.20
CA THR A 113 2.14 -25.01 -19.85
C THR A 113 1.00 -25.72 -19.11
N GLY A 114 0.56 -25.19 -17.97
CA GLY A 114 -0.33 -25.84 -17.01
C GLY A 114 0.41 -26.58 -15.90
N PHE A 115 1.69 -26.91 -16.10
CA PHE A 115 2.60 -27.51 -15.12
C PHE A 115 3.79 -26.60 -14.87
N ASN A 116 4.44 -26.12 -15.94
CA ASN A 116 5.59 -25.24 -15.90
C ASN A 116 5.13 -23.78 -15.99
N SER A 117 5.85 -22.91 -15.27
CA SER A 117 5.52 -21.50 -15.15
C SER A 117 6.39 -20.62 -16.04
N ALA A 118 5.77 -19.67 -16.71
CA ALA A 118 6.47 -18.49 -17.23
C ALA A 118 6.81 -17.57 -16.06
N LYS A 119 8.06 -17.04 -16.02
CA LYS A 119 8.59 -16.28 -14.89
C LYS A 119 9.44 -15.10 -15.36
N ARG A 120 9.21 -13.93 -14.76
CA ARG A 120 10.12 -12.78 -14.88
C ARG A 120 10.50 -12.27 -13.52
N GLN A 121 11.77 -11.95 -13.38
CA GLN A 121 12.37 -11.51 -12.11
C GLN A 121 13.14 -10.21 -12.30
N GLN A 122 13.13 -9.36 -11.28
CA GLN A 122 13.99 -8.18 -11.21
C GLN A 122 14.62 -8.08 -9.83
N ALA A 123 15.95 -7.91 -9.79
CA ALA A 123 16.67 -7.54 -8.59
C ALA A 123 16.55 -6.03 -8.36
N LEU A 124 16.10 -5.63 -7.18
CA LEU A 124 16.04 -4.25 -6.72
C LEU A 124 17.19 -3.99 -5.78
N THR A 125 17.96 -2.92 -6.03
CA THR A 125 18.96 -2.43 -5.09
C THR A 125 18.30 -1.50 -4.08
N VAL A 126 18.48 -1.79 -2.80
CA VAL A 126 17.90 -1.05 -1.68
C VAL A 126 19.04 -0.38 -0.90
N ALA A 127 19.02 0.95 -0.85
CA ALA A 127 19.99 1.72 -0.07
C ALA A 127 19.87 1.39 1.43
N ALA A 128 20.98 1.45 2.16
CA ALA A 128 21.00 1.11 3.58
C ALA A 128 19.92 1.83 4.43
N PRO A 129 19.65 3.14 4.25
CA PRO A 129 18.59 3.82 5.00
C PRO A 129 17.19 3.27 4.73
N ASP A 130 16.98 2.71 3.54
CA ASP A 130 15.66 2.27 3.08
C ASP A 130 15.35 0.81 3.44
N GLN A 131 16.37 0.02 3.86
CA GLN A 131 16.20 -1.43 4.09
C GLN A 131 15.18 -1.76 5.18
N ALA A 132 15.08 -0.94 6.22
CA ALA A 132 14.12 -1.10 7.30
C ALA A 132 12.82 -0.29 7.10
N VAL A 133 12.67 0.37 5.95
CA VAL A 133 11.53 1.24 5.63
C VAL A 133 10.53 0.49 4.77
N ALA A 134 9.24 0.69 5.03
CA ALA A 134 8.19 0.12 4.21
C ALA A 134 8.19 0.72 2.79
N HIS A 135 8.33 -0.15 1.80
CA HIS A 135 8.20 0.14 0.38
C HIS A 135 6.78 -0.13 -0.08
N GLY A 136 6.28 0.67 -0.98
CA GLY A 136 5.00 0.42 -1.60
C GLY A 136 5.16 0.23 -3.10
N ILE A 137 4.48 -0.77 -3.64
CA ILE A 137 4.40 -1.01 -5.08
C ILE A 137 2.96 -1.00 -5.54
N ARG A 138 2.75 -0.43 -6.71
CA ARG A 138 1.48 -0.56 -7.43
C ARG A 138 1.69 -1.42 -8.66
N ILE A 139 0.85 -2.43 -8.82
CA ILE A 139 0.85 -3.37 -9.94
C ILE A 139 -0.50 -3.30 -10.65
N VAL A 140 -0.48 -3.17 -11.97
CA VAL A 140 -1.67 -3.20 -12.80
C VAL A 140 -1.68 -4.49 -13.62
N VAL A 141 -2.64 -5.37 -13.33
CA VAL A 141 -2.84 -6.65 -14.01
C VAL A 141 -4.03 -6.52 -14.94
N ASN A 142 -3.78 -6.50 -16.25
CA ASN A 142 -4.85 -6.40 -17.26
C ASN A 142 -5.59 -7.72 -17.46
N ARG A 143 -4.88 -8.85 -17.27
CA ARG A 143 -5.46 -10.18 -17.33
C ARG A 143 -4.73 -11.10 -16.37
N GLY A 144 -5.38 -11.48 -15.28
CA GLY A 144 -4.88 -12.38 -14.25
C GLY A 144 -5.46 -13.80 -14.36
N PRO A 145 -5.21 -14.64 -13.35
CA PRO A 145 -4.44 -14.34 -12.14
C PRO A 145 -2.94 -14.39 -12.35
N LEU A 146 -2.22 -13.47 -11.70
CA LEU A 146 -0.77 -13.39 -11.63
C LEU A 146 -0.29 -13.86 -10.26
N LEU A 147 0.81 -14.58 -10.19
CA LEU A 147 1.49 -14.92 -8.96
C LEU A 147 2.63 -13.93 -8.73
N LEU A 148 2.64 -13.30 -7.55
CA LEU A 148 3.69 -12.39 -7.10
C LEU A 148 4.45 -13.02 -5.94
N ARG A 149 5.78 -12.88 -5.95
CA ARG A 149 6.69 -13.14 -4.82
C ARG A 149 7.67 -12.00 -4.67
N ILE A 150 8.08 -11.72 -3.42
CA ILE A 150 9.20 -10.82 -3.15
C ILE A 150 10.07 -11.47 -2.08
N GLY A 151 11.35 -11.64 -2.38
CA GLY A 151 12.27 -12.30 -1.47
C GLY A 151 13.70 -11.78 -1.53
N THR A 152 14.52 -12.19 -0.60
CA THR A 152 15.96 -11.85 -0.53
C THR A 152 16.80 -12.60 -1.56
N THR A 153 16.25 -13.65 -2.15
CA THR A 153 16.84 -14.39 -3.27
C THR A 153 15.82 -14.57 -4.38
N ALA A 154 16.29 -14.81 -5.60
CA ALA A 154 15.43 -15.02 -6.76
C ALA A 154 14.45 -16.18 -6.52
N GLY A 155 13.17 -15.94 -6.71
CA GLY A 155 12.08 -16.91 -6.51
C GLY A 155 11.63 -17.14 -5.06
N ALA A 156 12.32 -16.55 -4.07
CA ALA A 156 11.89 -16.61 -2.67
C ALA A 156 10.71 -15.68 -2.38
N ASP A 157 10.04 -15.91 -1.25
CA ASP A 157 8.88 -15.15 -0.77
C ASP A 157 8.99 -14.77 0.72
N ASP A 158 10.23 -14.67 1.20
CA ASP A 158 10.58 -14.39 2.60
C ASP A 158 10.39 -12.91 2.99
N VAL A 159 10.34 -12.00 2.02
CA VAL A 159 10.04 -10.57 2.24
C VAL A 159 8.54 -10.28 2.10
N PHE A 160 7.93 -10.80 1.07
CA PHE A 160 6.48 -10.74 0.87
C PHE A 160 6.01 -12.11 0.38
N ARG A 161 5.19 -12.73 1.22
CA ARG A 161 4.67 -14.06 0.96
C ARG A 161 3.91 -14.12 -0.35
N GLN A 162 4.10 -15.21 -1.08
CA GLN A 162 3.40 -15.45 -2.34
C GLN A 162 1.93 -15.05 -2.30
N ALA A 163 1.52 -14.24 -3.28
CA ALA A 163 0.14 -13.78 -3.41
C ALA A 163 -0.36 -13.93 -4.85
N VAL A 164 -1.64 -14.20 -4.98
CA VAL A 164 -2.34 -14.27 -6.27
C VAL A 164 -3.03 -12.95 -6.54
N LEU A 165 -2.59 -12.25 -7.57
CA LEU A 165 -3.16 -10.97 -8.01
C LEU A 165 -4.14 -11.22 -9.16
N ARG A 166 -5.39 -10.86 -8.96
CA ARG A 166 -6.44 -10.93 -9.99
C ARG A 166 -6.32 -9.74 -10.95
N THR A 167 -7.10 -9.74 -12.02
CA THR A 167 -7.25 -8.58 -12.89
C THR A 167 -7.65 -7.35 -12.07
N GLY A 168 -6.93 -6.22 -12.27
CA GLY A 168 -7.14 -4.97 -11.57
C GLY A 168 -5.85 -4.30 -11.09
N ARG A 169 -6.00 -3.29 -10.26
CA ARG A 169 -4.90 -2.53 -9.64
C ARG A 169 -4.68 -3.05 -8.23
N HIS A 170 -3.43 -3.27 -7.87
CA HIS A 170 -3.00 -3.76 -6.57
C HIS A 170 -1.96 -2.82 -5.98
N SER A 171 -2.16 -2.39 -4.74
CA SER A 171 -1.14 -1.68 -3.94
C SER A 171 -0.69 -2.61 -2.83
N ILE A 172 0.61 -2.83 -2.75
CA ILE A 172 1.24 -3.79 -1.84
C ILE A 172 2.35 -3.08 -1.10
N SER A 173 2.48 -3.36 0.18
CA SER A 173 3.57 -2.87 1.02
C SER A 173 4.44 -4.02 1.49
N PHE A 174 5.76 -3.82 1.49
CA PHE A 174 6.74 -4.76 2.03
C PHE A 174 7.93 -4.01 2.64
N THR A 175 8.64 -4.64 3.56
CA THR A 175 9.88 -4.10 4.12
C THR A 175 11.04 -4.98 3.65
N PRO A 176 12.00 -4.45 2.89
CA PRO A 176 13.05 -5.25 2.26
C PRO A 176 13.90 -6.06 3.22
N GLY A 177 14.38 -5.44 4.31
CA GLY A 177 15.28 -6.07 5.27
C GLY A 177 16.69 -6.39 4.77
N ALA A 178 16.98 -6.13 3.49
CA ALA A 178 18.24 -6.48 2.82
C ALA A 178 18.61 -5.43 1.76
N ALA A 179 19.90 -5.41 1.37
CA ALA A 179 20.43 -4.52 0.33
C ALA A 179 19.94 -4.89 -1.09
N THR A 180 19.49 -6.12 -1.28
CA THR A 180 18.91 -6.58 -2.54
C THR A 180 17.68 -7.41 -2.24
N VAL A 181 16.60 -7.13 -2.98
CA VAL A 181 15.39 -7.95 -2.99
C VAL A 181 14.98 -8.23 -4.43
N TYR A 182 14.32 -9.36 -4.63
CA TYR A 182 13.87 -9.82 -5.93
C TYR A 182 12.36 -9.78 -5.99
N ILE A 183 11.83 -9.17 -7.04
CA ILE A 183 10.41 -9.30 -7.40
C ILE A 183 10.30 -10.36 -8.48
N GLU A 184 9.40 -11.31 -8.31
CA GLU A 184 9.08 -12.33 -9.30
C GLU A 184 7.60 -12.29 -9.65
N PHE A 185 7.34 -12.25 -10.94
CA PHE A 185 6.03 -12.52 -11.53
C PHE A 185 6.04 -13.90 -12.17
N SER A 186 5.01 -14.70 -11.90
CA SER A 186 4.91 -16.03 -12.50
C SER A 186 3.48 -16.44 -12.81
N SER A 187 3.34 -17.35 -13.79
CA SER A 187 2.07 -17.97 -14.16
C SER A 187 2.30 -19.33 -14.81
N SER A 188 1.63 -20.36 -14.31
CA SER A 188 1.62 -21.69 -14.95
C SER A 188 0.44 -21.87 -15.93
N LEU A 189 -0.40 -20.86 -16.08
CA LEU A 189 -1.62 -20.95 -16.88
C LEU A 189 -1.31 -21.04 -18.38
N LYS A 190 -2.06 -21.87 -19.12
CA LYS A 190 -1.92 -22.04 -20.57
C LYS A 190 -2.42 -20.84 -21.39
N TRP A 191 -3.13 -19.90 -20.75
CA TRP A 191 -3.59 -18.67 -21.39
C TRP A 191 -2.77 -17.49 -20.93
N PRO A 192 -2.68 -16.44 -21.77
CA PRO A 192 -1.89 -15.26 -21.44
C PRO A 192 -2.34 -14.57 -20.16
N VAL A 193 -1.42 -14.34 -19.25
CA VAL A 193 -1.54 -13.39 -18.16
C VAL A 193 -0.82 -12.12 -18.56
N LEU A 194 -1.47 -10.96 -18.41
CA LEU A 194 -0.99 -9.67 -18.93
C LEU A 194 -0.81 -8.68 -17.79
N ILE A 195 0.39 -8.13 -17.68
CA ILE A 195 0.78 -7.13 -16.69
C ILE A 195 1.06 -5.83 -17.45
N GLU A 196 0.33 -4.78 -17.13
CA GLU A 196 0.47 -3.46 -17.75
C GLU A 196 1.64 -2.68 -17.16
N SER A 197 1.74 -2.69 -15.82
CA SER A 197 2.79 -1.92 -15.16
C SER A 197 3.04 -2.35 -13.72
N ILE A 198 4.24 -2.03 -13.26
CA ILE A 198 4.61 -2.02 -11.84
C ILE A 198 5.38 -0.73 -11.55
N THR A 199 5.01 -0.04 -10.50
CA THR A 199 5.67 1.21 -10.06
C THR A 199 5.94 1.16 -8.58
N MET A 200 7.09 1.73 -8.17
CA MET A 200 7.34 2.08 -6.78
C MET A 200 6.52 3.34 -6.44
N GLU A 201 5.83 3.34 -5.30
CA GLU A 201 4.98 4.46 -4.86
C GLU A 201 5.52 5.09 -3.59
#